data_6b85b09915ccb5dac91a0d7a529ca577
#
_entry.id   6b85b09915ccb5dac91a0d7a529ca577
#
_cell.length_a   1.000
_cell.length_b   1.000
_cell.length_c   1.000
_cell.angle_alpha   90.00
_cell.angle_beta   90.00
_cell.angle_gamma   90.00
#
_symmetry.space_group_name_H-M   'P 1'
#
loop_
_entity.id
_entity.type
_entity.pdbx_description
1 polymer ?
#
loop_
_entity_poly.entity_id
_entity_poly.type
_entity_poly.pdbx_seq_one_letter_code
_entity_poly.pdbx_strand_id
1 'polypeptide(L)'
;MYQKLYIDKNLEVQITDELKQVFFAYSMPFEYIKDSNILESNALFLTDNKNNLSNTLINVFLLKEDYDFLDVKNAIFIKNIEDIVRVFKDDVWKKWAQELQFLSQCSLAYSKDKFDRERSERIREIACEMLAFKYDIPIEKIKINFAGELGYQTPKVETRAAVIKDNKILLVKEQFDGKWALPGGYQDVNKSIRENVIKEASEEAGAVVNPLKVVAVLDYNRHHHVNFPFGMVKIFVLCEYMSHSFAENTETLGAEFYSLDELPDLSITRTTKKQLEMCFDCYNNVDNWNTIFD
;
A
#
# COMPACT_ATOMS: atom_id res chain seq x y z
N MET A 1 -12.04 -0.05 9.33
CA MET A 1 -12.42 -1.32 10.00
C MET A 1 -13.49 -1.93 9.15
N TYR A 2 -13.35 -3.20 8.76
CA TYR A 2 -14.42 -3.89 8.06
C TYR A 2 -15.58 -4.08 9.02
N GLN A 3 -16.76 -3.67 8.61
CA GLN A 3 -17.96 -3.71 9.47
C GLN A 3 -18.74 -5.00 9.30
N LYS A 4 -18.53 -5.71 8.17
CA LYS A 4 -19.28 -6.92 7.83
C LYS A 4 -18.49 -7.84 6.89
N LEU A 5 -18.70 -9.13 7.01
CA LEU A 5 -18.23 -10.14 6.08
C LEU A 5 -19.42 -10.65 5.26
N TYR A 6 -19.37 -10.50 3.96
CA TYR A 6 -20.28 -11.18 3.05
C TYR A 6 -19.63 -12.46 2.56
N ILE A 7 -20.36 -13.54 2.59
CA ILE A 7 -19.90 -14.87 2.21
C ILE A 7 -20.71 -15.34 1.01
N ASP A 8 -20.03 -15.74 -0.07
CA ASP A 8 -20.67 -16.38 -1.20
C ASP A 8 -21.46 -17.59 -0.71
N LYS A 9 -22.74 -17.66 -1.09
CA LYS A 9 -23.66 -18.74 -0.64
C LYS A 9 -23.13 -20.13 -0.97
N ASN A 10 -22.32 -20.26 -2.00
CA ASN A 10 -21.70 -21.53 -2.39
C ASN A 10 -20.70 -22.06 -1.35
N LEU A 11 -20.19 -21.17 -0.47
CA LEU A 11 -19.28 -21.52 0.62
C LEU A 11 -20.00 -21.86 1.94
N GLU A 12 -21.34 -21.78 2.00
CA GLU A 12 -22.11 -22.00 3.23
C GLU A 12 -21.80 -23.35 3.90
N VAL A 13 -21.58 -24.40 3.10
CA VAL A 13 -21.25 -25.76 3.60
C VAL A 13 -19.83 -25.82 4.20
N GLN A 14 -18.93 -24.91 3.81
CA GLN A 14 -17.57 -24.86 4.32
C GLN A 14 -17.46 -24.04 5.61
N ILE A 15 -18.48 -23.29 5.98
CA ILE A 15 -18.53 -22.51 7.21
C ILE A 15 -19.06 -23.37 8.35
N THR A 16 -18.15 -24.00 9.08
CA THR A 16 -18.49 -24.85 10.22
C THR A 16 -19.08 -24.04 11.38
N ASP A 17 -19.77 -24.71 12.29
CA ASP A 17 -20.31 -24.06 13.49
C ASP A 17 -19.21 -23.56 14.42
N GLU A 18 -18.05 -24.21 14.44
CA GLU A 18 -16.85 -23.74 15.14
C GLU A 18 -16.35 -22.42 14.55
N LEU A 19 -16.29 -22.31 13.23
CA LEU A 19 -15.90 -21.07 12.55
C LEU A 19 -16.91 -19.94 12.80
N LYS A 20 -18.21 -20.23 12.84
CA LYS A 20 -19.24 -19.24 13.22
C LYS A 20 -19.06 -18.74 14.66
N GLN A 21 -18.70 -19.63 15.60
CA GLN A 21 -18.37 -19.21 16.97
C GLN A 21 -17.13 -18.30 17.00
N VAL A 22 -16.13 -18.59 16.19
CA VAL A 22 -14.96 -17.71 16.04
C VAL A 22 -15.38 -16.35 15.48
N PHE A 23 -16.22 -16.30 14.46
CA PHE A 23 -16.73 -15.02 13.93
C PHE A 23 -17.47 -14.22 15.00
N PHE A 24 -18.30 -14.88 15.79
CA PHE A 24 -19.02 -14.26 16.92
C PHE A 24 -18.05 -13.74 17.99
N ALA A 25 -17.08 -14.56 18.41
CA ALA A 25 -16.08 -14.17 19.42
C ALA A 25 -15.25 -12.94 19.02
N TYR A 26 -15.07 -12.72 17.72
CA TYR A 26 -14.34 -11.56 17.20
C TYR A 26 -15.24 -10.41 16.74
N SER A 27 -16.52 -10.43 17.09
CA SER A 27 -17.51 -9.42 16.68
C SER A 27 -17.49 -9.16 15.16
N MET A 28 -17.44 -10.25 14.40
CA MET A 28 -17.37 -10.24 12.94
C MET A 28 -18.74 -10.65 12.38
N PRO A 29 -19.67 -9.71 12.15
CA PRO A 29 -20.97 -10.04 11.60
C PRO A 29 -20.83 -10.54 10.16
N PHE A 30 -21.54 -11.58 9.80
CA PHE A 30 -21.50 -12.13 8.46
C PHE A 30 -22.91 -12.41 7.88
N GLU A 31 -22.98 -12.46 6.56
CA GLU A 31 -24.21 -12.75 5.81
C GLU A 31 -23.89 -13.52 4.54
N TYR A 32 -24.70 -14.54 4.22
CA TYR A 32 -24.59 -15.27 2.96
C TYR A 32 -25.34 -14.55 1.85
N ILE A 33 -24.67 -14.35 0.72
CA ILE A 33 -25.22 -13.66 -0.44
C ILE A 33 -25.01 -14.46 -1.72
N LYS A 34 -25.90 -14.26 -2.70
CA LYS A 34 -25.79 -14.87 -4.02
C LYS A 34 -25.22 -13.92 -5.07
N ASP A 35 -25.33 -12.62 -4.84
CA ASP A 35 -24.91 -11.58 -5.77
C ASP A 35 -23.92 -10.64 -5.08
N SER A 36 -22.79 -10.39 -5.74
CA SER A 36 -21.72 -9.52 -5.23
C SER A 36 -21.99 -8.02 -5.41
N ASN A 37 -23.11 -7.63 -5.99
CA ASN A 37 -23.52 -6.23 -6.18
C ASN A 37 -24.03 -5.60 -4.88
N ILE A 38 -23.14 -5.35 -3.93
CA ILE A 38 -23.46 -4.80 -2.62
C ILE A 38 -22.99 -3.35 -2.54
N LEU A 39 -23.79 -2.54 -1.82
CA LEU A 39 -23.59 -1.09 -1.74
C LEU A 39 -22.78 -0.62 -0.51
N GLU A 40 -22.39 -1.51 0.41
CA GLU A 40 -21.66 -1.14 1.62
C GLU A 40 -20.15 -1.09 1.39
N SER A 41 -19.52 0.06 1.55
CA SER A 41 -18.12 0.32 1.18
C SER A 41 -17.05 -0.27 2.13
N ASN A 42 -17.42 -0.74 3.34
CA ASN A 42 -16.50 -1.20 4.37
C ASN A 42 -16.72 -2.66 4.75
N ALA A 43 -16.88 -3.53 3.77
CA ALA A 43 -17.07 -4.96 3.99
C ALA A 43 -16.06 -5.78 3.19
N LEU A 44 -15.88 -7.04 3.61
CA LEU A 44 -15.15 -8.06 2.86
C LEU A 44 -16.13 -8.97 2.15
N PHE A 45 -15.75 -9.50 1.00
CA PHE A 45 -16.50 -10.53 0.29
C PHE A 45 -15.66 -11.78 0.12
N LEU A 46 -16.06 -12.88 0.76
CA LEU A 46 -15.39 -14.18 0.67
C LEU A 46 -16.04 -15.02 -0.45
N THR A 47 -15.25 -15.42 -1.43
CA THR A 47 -15.67 -16.30 -2.54
C THR A 47 -14.55 -17.22 -2.98
N ASP A 48 -14.90 -18.35 -3.58
CA ASP A 48 -13.98 -19.24 -4.30
C ASP A 48 -14.22 -19.21 -5.82
N ASN A 49 -15.10 -18.33 -6.28
CA ASN A 49 -15.51 -18.22 -7.67
C ASN A 49 -15.05 -16.89 -8.30
N LYS A 50 -14.11 -16.95 -9.23
CA LYS A 50 -13.59 -15.79 -9.95
C LYS A 50 -14.65 -15.01 -10.76
N ASN A 51 -15.76 -15.64 -11.10
CA ASN A 51 -16.84 -14.99 -11.85
C ASN A 51 -17.83 -14.24 -10.94
N ASN A 52 -17.70 -14.39 -9.61
CA ASN A 52 -18.56 -13.75 -8.61
C ASN A 52 -17.79 -12.77 -7.73
N LEU A 53 -16.92 -11.96 -8.34
CA LEU A 53 -16.12 -10.98 -7.61
C LEU A 53 -16.88 -9.66 -7.47
N SER A 54 -16.82 -9.07 -6.29
CA SER A 54 -17.34 -7.73 -6.07
C SER A 54 -16.44 -6.67 -6.72
N ASN A 55 -17.05 -5.72 -7.40
CA ASN A 55 -16.33 -4.55 -7.95
C ASN A 55 -16.14 -3.44 -6.90
N THR A 56 -16.86 -3.49 -5.79
CA THR A 56 -16.90 -2.44 -4.76
C THR A 56 -16.26 -2.85 -3.45
N LEU A 57 -16.18 -4.15 -3.16
CA LEU A 57 -15.63 -4.68 -1.91
C LEU A 57 -14.22 -5.23 -2.12
N ILE A 58 -13.49 -5.37 -1.03
CA ILE A 58 -12.26 -6.17 -1.04
C ILE A 58 -12.66 -7.64 -1.07
N ASN A 59 -12.29 -8.32 -2.14
CA ASN A 59 -12.53 -9.73 -2.30
C ASN A 59 -11.52 -10.52 -1.47
N VAL A 60 -11.99 -11.50 -0.70
CA VAL A 60 -11.13 -12.54 -0.11
C VAL A 60 -11.35 -13.80 -0.89
N PHE A 61 -10.35 -14.23 -1.63
CA PHE A 61 -10.45 -15.35 -2.55
C PHE A 61 -9.85 -16.61 -1.94
N LEU A 62 -10.68 -17.65 -1.78
CA LEU A 62 -10.22 -18.96 -1.33
C LEU A 62 -9.60 -19.73 -2.50
N LEU A 63 -8.28 -19.94 -2.44
CA LEU A 63 -7.52 -20.65 -3.46
C LEU A 63 -7.82 -22.16 -3.39
N LYS A 64 -8.22 -22.74 -4.53
CA LYS A 64 -8.17 -24.19 -4.77
C LYS A 64 -6.87 -24.53 -5.50
N GLU A 65 -6.36 -25.75 -5.35
CA GLU A 65 -4.99 -26.16 -5.73
C GLU A 65 -4.56 -25.90 -7.19
N ASP A 66 -5.48 -25.53 -8.10
CA ASP A 66 -5.23 -25.41 -9.54
C ASP A 66 -5.40 -23.97 -10.10
N TYR A 67 -5.33 -22.96 -9.27
CA TYR A 67 -5.46 -21.58 -9.78
C TYR A 67 -4.11 -20.90 -9.94
N ASP A 68 -3.77 -20.55 -11.19
CA ASP A 68 -2.78 -19.53 -11.49
C ASP A 68 -3.23 -18.19 -10.90
N PHE A 69 -2.28 -17.46 -10.29
CA PHE A 69 -2.48 -16.14 -9.68
C PHE A 69 -2.81 -15.08 -10.73
N LEU A 70 -3.96 -15.17 -11.36
CA LEU A 70 -4.38 -14.25 -12.40
C LEU A 70 -5.26 -13.13 -11.83
N ASP A 71 -4.68 -11.92 -11.89
CA ASP A 71 -5.32 -10.61 -12.15
C ASP A 71 -6.73 -10.39 -11.55
N VAL A 72 -6.90 -10.68 -10.26
CA VAL A 72 -8.13 -10.33 -9.53
C VAL A 72 -7.92 -9.00 -8.83
N LYS A 73 -8.53 -7.95 -9.37
CA LYS A 73 -8.51 -6.61 -8.77
C LYS A 73 -9.10 -6.64 -7.35
N ASN A 74 -8.43 -6.01 -6.40
CA ASN A 74 -8.87 -5.90 -5.00
C ASN A 74 -9.11 -7.25 -4.31
N ALA A 75 -8.22 -8.24 -4.47
CA ALA A 75 -8.36 -9.53 -3.82
C ALA A 75 -7.23 -9.83 -2.85
N ILE A 76 -7.59 -10.40 -1.73
CA ILE A 76 -6.68 -11.04 -0.77
C ILE A 76 -6.85 -12.54 -0.93
N PHE A 77 -5.75 -13.26 -1.12
CA PHE A 77 -5.80 -14.71 -1.32
C PHE A 77 -5.56 -15.45 0.00
N ILE A 78 -6.43 -16.41 0.31
CA ILE A 78 -6.30 -17.31 1.45
C ILE A 78 -6.30 -18.76 0.97
N LYS A 79 -5.57 -19.62 1.65
CA LYS A 79 -5.53 -21.07 1.34
C LYS A 79 -6.57 -21.85 2.10
N ASN A 80 -6.82 -21.45 3.33
CA ASN A 80 -7.82 -22.08 4.20
C ASN A 80 -8.86 -21.05 4.57
N ILE A 81 -10.11 -21.51 4.72
CA ILE A 81 -11.23 -20.60 5.01
C ILE A 81 -11.09 -19.94 6.40
N GLU A 82 -10.41 -20.59 7.33
CA GLU A 82 -10.09 -20.06 8.67
C GLU A 82 -9.20 -18.83 8.62
N ASP A 83 -8.38 -18.68 7.56
CA ASP A 83 -7.51 -17.52 7.37
C ASP A 83 -8.29 -16.22 7.19
N ILE A 84 -9.61 -16.28 6.89
CA ILE A 84 -10.48 -15.11 6.80
C ILE A 84 -10.49 -14.30 8.11
N VAL A 85 -10.43 -14.98 9.24
CA VAL A 85 -10.37 -14.35 10.57
C VAL A 85 -9.09 -13.53 10.70
N ARG A 86 -7.98 -14.04 10.17
CA ARG A 86 -6.71 -13.32 10.13
C ARG A 86 -6.79 -12.09 9.26
N VAL A 87 -7.34 -12.20 8.06
CA VAL A 87 -7.54 -11.05 7.15
C VAL A 87 -8.41 -9.98 7.80
N PHE A 88 -9.53 -10.37 8.42
CA PHE A 88 -10.43 -9.44 9.10
C PHE A 88 -9.75 -8.73 10.28
N LYS A 89 -8.93 -9.46 11.05
CA LYS A 89 -8.18 -8.91 12.19
C LYS A 89 -6.99 -8.06 11.78
N ASP A 90 -6.34 -8.39 10.66
CA ASP A 90 -5.05 -7.83 10.31
C ASP A 90 -5.08 -6.31 10.18
N ASP A 91 -6.12 -5.77 9.60
CA ASP A 91 -6.27 -4.34 9.44
C ASP A 91 -6.57 -3.61 10.75
N VAL A 92 -7.30 -4.26 11.68
CA VAL A 92 -7.72 -3.67 12.96
C VAL A 92 -6.55 -3.47 13.92
N TRP A 93 -5.76 -4.51 14.16
CA TRP A 93 -4.62 -4.45 15.07
C TRP A 93 -3.59 -3.41 14.65
N LYS A 94 -3.31 -3.35 13.35
CA LYS A 94 -2.41 -2.36 12.78
C LYS A 94 -2.96 -0.94 12.98
N LYS A 95 -4.24 -0.72 12.66
CA LYS A 95 -4.88 0.60 12.83
C LYS A 95 -4.87 1.04 14.28
N TRP A 96 -5.16 0.14 15.21
CA TRP A 96 -5.07 0.46 16.65
C TRP A 96 -3.65 0.79 17.08
N ALA A 97 -2.65 0.03 16.65
CA ALA A 97 -1.27 0.33 16.96
C ALA A 97 -0.84 1.69 16.38
N GLN A 98 -1.24 2.01 15.17
CA GLN A 98 -0.98 3.30 14.54
C GLN A 98 -1.66 4.45 15.29
N GLU A 99 -2.92 4.27 15.70
CA GLU A 99 -3.67 5.27 16.46
C GLU A 99 -3.07 5.49 17.86
N LEU A 100 -2.73 4.41 18.57
CA LEU A 100 -2.06 4.49 19.87
C LEU A 100 -0.70 5.21 19.78
N GLN A 101 0.08 4.90 18.74
CA GLN A 101 1.34 5.60 18.47
C GLN A 101 1.12 7.09 18.21
N PHE A 102 0.16 7.42 17.35
CA PHE A 102 -0.18 8.81 17.02
C PHE A 102 -0.61 9.59 18.27
N LEU A 103 -1.56 9.06 19.06
CA LEU A 103 -2.03 9.70 20.29
C LEU A 103 -0.90 9.89 21.30
N SER A 104 -0.07 8.87 21.47
CA SER A 104 1.09 8.92 22.36
C SER A 104 2.11 9.97 21.91
N GLN A 105 2.46 10.00 20.62
CA GLN A 105 3.44 10.96 20.10
C GLN A 105 2.95 12.40 20.23
N CYS A 106 1.67 12.66 19.92
CA CYS A 106 1.06 13.98 20.13
C CYS A 106 1.08 14.38 21.60
N SER A 107 0.75 13.46 22.52
CA SER A 107 0.81 13.72 23.96
C SER A 107 2.24 14.05 24.40
N LEU A 108 3.23 13.27 23.97
CA LEU A 108 4.65 13.51 24.29
C LEU A 108 5.17 14.85 23.76
N ALA A 109 4.65 15.31 22.62
CA ALA A 109 5.03 16.60 22.03
C ALA A 109 4.52 17.81 22.84
N TYR A 110 3.34 17.70 23.47
CA TYR A 110 2.66 18.83 24.07
C TYR A 110 2.52 18.76 25.59
N SER A 111 2.52 17.55 26.18
CA SER A 111 2.38 17.39 27.64
C SER A 111 3.60 17.90 28.37
N LYS A 112 3.33 18.67 29.44
CA LYS A 112 4.33 19.19 30.41
C LYS A 112 4.38 18.36 31.69
N ASP A 113 3.32 17.62 32.00
CA ASP A 113 3.25 16.80 33.21
C ASP A 113 4.10 15.53 33.08
N LYS A 114 4.89 15.24 34.11
CA LYS A 114 5.81 14.10 34.13
C LYS A 114 5.07 12.76 34.01
N PHE A 115 3.98 12.63 34.76
CA PHE A 115 3.22 11.36 34.80
C PHE A 115 2.44 11.12 33.50
N ASP A 116 1.97 12.18 32.85
CA ASP A 116 1.35 12.08 31.55
C ASP A 116 2.35 11.65 30.47
N ARG A 117 3.56 12.17 30.54
CA ARG A 117 4.65 11.77 29.65
C ARG A 117 5.01 10.29 29.83
N GLU A 118 5.18 9.83 31.09
CA GLU A 118 5.47 8.43 31.41
C GLU A 118 4.37 7.48 30.90
N ARG A 119 3.09 7.84 31.09
CA ARG A 119 1.95 7.10 30.53
C ARG A 119 1.99 7.04 29.00
N SER A 120 2.29 8.16 28.38
CA SER A 120 2.37 8.25 26.91
C SER A 120 3.54 7.44 26.35
N GLU A 121 4.70 7.44 27.02
CA GLU A 121 5.83 6.57 26.67
C GLU A 121 5.41 5.09 26.72
N ARG A 122 4.69 4.69 27.77
CA ARG A 122 4.22 3.30 27.88
C ARG A 122 3.19 2.93 26.81
N ILE A 123 2.27 3.84 26.44
CA ILE A 123 1.32 3.62 25.33
C ILE A 123 2.07 3.42 24.01
N ARG A 124 3.12 4.21 23.75
CA ARG A 124 3.97 4.08 22.55
C ARG A 124 4.70 2.74 22.51
N GLU A 125 5.21 2.28 23.64
CA GLU A 125 5.84 0.96 23.75
C GLU A 125 4.83 -0.16 23.44
N ILE A 126 3.62 -0.11 24.02
CA ILE A 126 2.57 -1.08 23.76
C ILE A 126 2.23 -1.13 22.26
N ALA A 127 2.12 0.01 21.58
CA ALA A 127 1.88 0.05 20.15
C ALA A 127 3.00 -0.63 19.34
N CYS A 128 4.27 -0.43 19.76
CA CYS A 128 5.41 -1.12 19.15
C CYS A 128 5.39 -2.64 19.42
N GLU A 129 5.09 -3.05 20.66
CA GLU A 129 4.96 -4.45 21.05
C GLU A 129 3.85 -5.16 20.24
N MET A 130 2.70 -4.50 20.03
CA MET A 130 1.61 -5.03 19.22
C MET A 130 2.05 -5.33 17.78
N LEU A 131 2.77 -4.41 17.12
CA LEU A 131 3.27 -4.59 15.76
C LEU A 131 4.40 -5.64 15.70
N ALA A 132 5.32 -5.62 16.66
CA ALA A 132 6.42 -6.58 16.75
C ALA A 132 5.88 -8.01 16.87
N PHE A 133 4.93 -8.24 17.78
CA PHE A 133 4.29 -9.54 17.98
C PHE A 133 3.51 -10.01 16.75
N LYS A 134 2.76 -9.09 16.12
CA LYS A 134 1.91 -9.42 15.00
C LYS A 134 2.69 -9.82 13.74
N TYR A 135 3.75 -9.09 13.43
CA TYR A 135 4.51 -9.26 12.18
C TYR A 135 5.78 -10.08 12.35
N ASP A 136 6.04 -10.60 13.56
CA ASP A 136 7.27 -11.32 13.91
C ASP A 136 8.53 -10.52 13.52
N ILE A 137 8.51 -9.23 13.84
CA ILE A 137 9.61 -8.31 13.57
C ILE A 137 10.24 -7.92 14.90
N PRO A 138 11.59 -7.88 15.01
CA PRO A 138 12.25 -7.41 16.23
C PRO A 138 11.76 -6.03 16.65
N ILE A 139 11.38 -5.89 17.92
CA ILE A 139 10.77 -4.65 18.46
C ILE A 139 11.65 -3.42 18.23
N GLU A 140 12.98 -3.58 18.23
CA GLU A 140 13.92 -2.47 18.00
C GLU A 140 13.78 -1.90 16.58
N LYS A 141 13.51 -2.75 15.57
CA LYS A 141 13.22 -2.28 14.21
C LYS A 141 11.91 -1.51 14.14
N ILE A 142 10.89 -1.98 14.87
CA ILE A 142 9.60 -1.27 14.95
C ILE A 142 9.81 0.07 15.66
N LYS A 143 10.51 0.13 16.78
CA LYS A 143 10.78 1.39 17.51
C LYS A 143 11.46 2.43 16.63
N ILE A 144 12.49 2.04 15.88
CA ILE A 144 13.23 2.94 14.98
C ILE A 144 12.31 3.48 13.87
N ASN A 145 11.58 2.60 13.20
CA ASN A 145 10.84 2.96 11.99
C ASN A 145 9.44 3.54 12.25
N PHE A 146 8.87 3.22 13.42
CA PHE A 146 7.48 3.54 13.73
C PHE A 146 7.34 4.56 14.87
N ALA A 147 8.25 4.56 15.82
CA ALA A 147 8.20 5.39 17.02
C ALA A 147 9.43 6.31 17.21
N GLY A 148 10.33 6.35 16.23
CA GLY A 148 11.59 7.14 16.31
C GLY A 148 11.40 8.64 16.08
N GLU A 149 10.24 9.10 15.65
CA GLU A 149 9.99 10.52 15.40
C GLU A 149 9.51 11.27 16.66
N LEU A 150 9.78 12.57 16.67
CA LEU A 150 9.32 13.51 17.69
C LEU A 150 8.31 14.50 17.09
N GLY A 151 7.47 15.08 17.91
CA GLY A 151 6.47 16.05 17.48
C GLY A 151 5.17 15.42 17.00
N TYR A 152 4.40 16.15 16.19
CA TYR A 152 3.14 15.65 15.63
C TYR A 152 3.42 14.62 14.54
N GLN A 153 2.85 13.43 14.68
CA GLN A 153 3.06 12.38 13.67
C GLN A 153 2.32 12.71 12.38
N THR A 154 3.04 12.67 11.27
CA THR A 154 2.50 12.85 9.92
C THR A 154 2.84 11.67 9.03
N PRO A 155 2.10 11.43 7.95
CA PRO A 155 2.52 10.47 6.93
C PRO A 155 3.86 10.89 6.32
N LYS A 156 4.71 9.93 6.01
CA LYS A 156 5.88 10.15 5.16
C LYS A 156 5.43 10.47 3.75
N VAL A 157 6.19 11.31 3.06
CA VAL A 157 5.91 11.66 1.66
C VAL A 157 6.95 10.99 0.77
N GLU A 158 6.48 10.39 -0.32
CA GLU A 158 7.30 9.75 -1.35
C GLU A 158 6.89 10.29 -2.72
N THR A 159 7.88 10.55 -3.59
CA THR A 159 7.63 11.00 -4.96
C THR A 159 8.04 9.94 -5.97
N ARG A 160 7.29 9.82 -7.07
CA ARG A 160 7.58 8.92 -8.18
C ARG A 160 7.54 9.66 -9.52
N ALA A 161 8.59 9.51 -10.32
CA ALA A 161 8.70 10.10 -11.65
C ALA A 161 8.10 9.17 -12.70
N ALA A 162 7.01 9.58 -13.34
CA ALA A 162 6.44 8.91 -14.51
C ALA A 162 7.06 9.53 -15.78
N VAL A 163 8.14 8.95 -16.28
CA VAL A 163 8.86 9.41 -17.47
C VAL A 163 8.45 8.53 -18.64
N ILE A 164 7.65 9.06 -19.57
CA ILE A 164 7.13 8.31 -20.70
C ILE A 164 7.70 8.87 -22.01
N LYS A 165 8.18 7.96 -22.86
CA LYS A 165 8.70 8.24 -24.18
C LYS A 165 8.36 7.11 -25.13
N ASP A 166 7.91 7.43 -26.34
CA ASP A 166 7.60 6.44 -27.39
C ASP A 166 6.69 5.30 -26.90
N ASN A 167 5.65 5.66 -26.14
CA ASN A 167 4.70 4.74 -25.51
C ASN A 167 5.35 3.70 -24.56
N LYS A 168 6.48 4.06 -23.95
CA LYS A 168 7.19 3.26 -22.95
C LYS A 168 7.49 4.12 -21.72
N ILE A 169 7.45 3.51 -20.55
CA ILE A 169 7.72 4.16 -19.27
C ILE A 169 9.09 3.74 -18.73
N LEU A 170 9.84 4.69 -18.22
CA LEU A 170 11.14 4.45 -17.60
C LEU A 170 10.95 3.79 -16.24
N LEU A 171 11.57 2.64 -16.07
CA LEU A 171 11.66 1.94 -14.80
C LEU A 171 13.13 1.76 -14.41
N VAL A 172 13.38 1.68 -13.10
CA VAL A 172 14.69 1.37 -12.52
C VAL A 172 14.64 0.00 -11.87
N LYS A 173 15.74 -0.74 -11.97
CA LYS A 173 15.90 -2.04 -11.33
C LYS A 173 16.48 -1.84 -9.93
N GLU A 174 15.68 -2.10 -8.92
CA GLU A 174 16.03 -1.95 -7.52
C GLU A 174 17.13 -2.92 -7.09
N GLN A 175 18.14 -2.45 -6.37
CA GLN A 175 19.17 -3.33 -5.82
C GLN A 175 18.62 -4.23 -4.72
N PHE A 176 17.61 -3.75 -3.97
CA PHE A 176 17.07 -4.43 -2.80
C PHE A 176 16.39 -5.77 -3.13
N ASP A 177 15.58 -5.84 -4.18
CA ASP A 177 14.81 -7.03 -4.54
C ASP A 177 15.03 -7.51 -5.98
N GLY A 178 15.86 -6.80 -6.75
CA GLY A 178 16.15 -7.09 -8.16
C GLY A 178 14.98 -6.85 -9.11
N LYS A 179 13.91 -6.18 -8.65
CA LYS A 179 12.69 -5.93 -9.40
C LYS A 179 12.61 -4.47 -9.86
N TRP A 180 11.61 -4.17 -10.67
CA TRP A 180 11.50 -2.89 -11.33
C TRP A 180 10.46 -1.96 -10.72
N ALA A 181 10.75 -0.67 -10.65
CA ALA A 181 9.86 0.36 -10.11
C ALA A 181 10.01 1.67 -10.88
N LEU A 182 9.06 2.60 -10.68
CA LEU A 182 9.25 4.00 -11.09
C LEU A 182 10.40 4.63 -10.29
N PRO A 183 11.27 5.42 -10.93
CA PRO A 183 12.29 6.21 -10.20
C PRO A 183 11.61 7.08 -9.15
N GLY A 184 12.18 7.12 -7.93
CA GLY A 184 11.64 7.95 -6.87
C GLY A 184 11.81 7.35 -5.47
N GLY A 185 11.79 8.23 -4.49
CA GLY A 185 12.04 7.94 -3.09
C GLY A 185 11.35 8.91 -2.15
N TYR A 186 11.79 8.92 -0.90
CA TYR A 186 11.29 9.85 0.10
C TYR A 186 11.58 11.29 -0.28
N GLN A 187 10.62 12.16 0.04
CA GLN A 187 10.75 13.60 -0.15
C GLN A 187 11.81 14.18 0.78
N ASP A 188 12.85 14.79 0.22
CA ASP A 188 13.85 15.53 0.99
C ASP A 188 13.25 16.78 1.63
N VAL A 189 13.58 17.06 2.88
CA VAL A 189 12.99 18.17 3.67
C VAL A 189 13.27 19.57 3.07
N ASN A 190 14.33 19.72 2.31
CA ASN A 190 14.72 21.02 1.73
C ASN A 190 14.46 21.10 0.21
N LYS A 191 13.63 20.21 -0.34
CA LYS A 191 13.28 20.20 -1.75
C LYS A 191 11.78 20.33 -1.94
N SER A 192 11.37 21.01 -2.99
CA SER A 192 10.00 20.93 -3.49
C SER A 192 9.75 19.57 -4.14
N ILE A 193 8.49 19.19 -4.32
CA ILE A 193 8.10 17.98 -5.06
C ILE A 193 8.76 17.93 -6.44
N ARG A 194 8.78 19.05 -7.15
CA ARG A 194 9.43 19.20 -8.46
C ARG A 194 10.92 18.88 -8.40
N GLU A 195 11.63 19.48 -7.44
CA GLU A 195 13.09 19.28 -7.29
C GLU A 195 13.43 17.86 -6.87
N ASN A 196 12.60 17.25 -5.99
CA ASN A 196 12.80 15.87 -5.55
C ASN A 196 12.63 14.88 -6.71
N VAL A 197 11.59 15.03 -7.51
CA VAL A 197 11.34 14.17 -8.68
C VAL A 197 12.48 14.26 -9.70
N ILE A 198 13.03 15.48 -9.96
CA ILE A 198 14.18 15.66 -10.84
C ILE A 198 15.42 14.96 -10.25
N LYS A 199 15.66 15.14 -8.95
CA LYS A 199 16.78 14.52 -8.24
C LYS A 199 16.72 12.99 -8.35
N GLU A 200 15.59 12.40 -7.93
CA GLU A 200 15.41 10.94 -7.93
C GLU A 200 15.55 10.34 -9.34
N ALA A 201 14.94 10.97 -10.36
CA ALA A 201 15.09 10.53 -11.74
C ALA A 201 16.55 10.58 -12.21
N SER A 202 17.31 11.60 -11.77
CA SER A 202 18.73 11.75 -12.09
C SER A 202 19.59 10.72 -11.34
N GLU A 203 19.40 10.54 -10.04
CA GLU A 203 20.21 9.66 -9.19
C GLU A 203 19.98 8.19 -9.50
N GLU A 204 18.71 7.77 -9.65
CA GLU A 204 18.36 6.38 -9.83
C GLU A 204 18.39 5.91 -11.29
N ALA A 205 18.02 6.78 -12.24
CA ALA A 205 17.94 6.42 -13.65
C ALA A 205 18.96 7.16 -14.55
N GLY A 206 19.73 8.12 -14.03
CA GLY A 206 20.55 9.01 -14.85
C GLY A 206 19.72 9.85 -15.83
N ALA A 207 18.44 10.08 -15.53
CA ALA A 207 17.50 10.74 -16.42
C ALA A 207 17.41 12.24 -16.15
N VAL A 208 17.50 13.04 -17.22
CA VAL A 208 17.20 14.47 -17.21
C VAL A 208 15.74 14.62 -17.60
N VAL A 209 14.93 15.21 -16.71
CA VAL A 209 13.48 15.31 -16.86
C VAL A 209 12.96 16.71 -16.55
N ASN A 210 11.83 17.06 -17.16
CA ASN A 210 11.08 18.27 -16.81
C ASN A 210 9.69 17.85 -16.26
N PRO A 211 9.41 18.01 -14.94
CA PRO A 211 8.10 17.69 -14.37
C PRO A 211 7.00 18.58 -14.93
N LEU A 212 5.96 17.96 -15.45
CA LEU A 212 4.83 18.62 -16.12
C LEU A 212 3.61 18.74 -15.23
N LYS A 213 3.17 17.62 -14.62
CA LYS A 213 1.87 17.53 -13.96
C LYS A 213 1.88 16.50 -12.83
N VAL A 214 1.15 16.77 -11.76
CA VAL A 214 0.87 15.76 -10.74
C VAL A 214 -0.19 14.80 -11.29
N VAL A 215 0.17 13.55 -11.42
CA VAL A 215 -0.71 12.48 -11.87
C VAL A 215 -1.67 12.09 -10.75
N ALA A 216 -1.12 11.80 -9.58
CA ALA A 216 -1.91 11.39 -8.42
C ALA A 216 -1.20 11.69 -7.09
N VAL A 217 -2.01 11.76 -6.02
CA VAL A 217 -1.60 11.82 -4.62
C VAL A 217 -2.36 10.74 -3.89
N LEU A 218 -1.69 9.65 -3.49
CA LEU A 218 -2.32 8.42 -3.03
C LEU A 218 -1.81 8.00 -1.65
N ASP A 219 -2.71 7.53 -0.79
CA ASP A 219 -2.35 6.80 0.43
C ASP A 219 -1.78 5.43 0.05
N TYR A 220 -0.53 5.16 0.41
CA TYR A 220 0.15 3.90 0.14
C TYR A 220 -0.68 2.69 0.57
N ASN A 221 -1.22 2.71 1.78
CA ASN A 221 -1.91 1.56 2.38
C ASN A 221 -3.24 1.21 1.70
N ARG A 222 -3.78 2.11 0.86
CA ARG A 222 -4.99 1.87 0.06
C ARG A 222 -4.70 1.25 -1.30
N HIS A 223 -3.47 1.42 -1.80
CA HIS A 223 -3.09 1.06 -3.17
C HIS A 223 -2.03 -0.04 -3.27
N HIS A 224 -1.48 -0.49 -2.14
CA HIS A 224 -0.53 -1.58 -2.08
C HIS A 224 -1.04 -2.71 -1.19
N HIS A 225 -0.76 -3.95 -1.60
CA HIS A 225 -1.12 -5.15 -0.82
C HIS A 225 -0.21 -5.37 0.40
N VAL A 226 0.99 -4.79 0.37
CA VAL A 226 1.93 -4.84 1.48
C VAL A 226 1.65 -3.66 2.41
N ASN A 227 1.17 -3.97 3.61
CA ASN A 227 0.85 -2.96 4.59
C ASN A 227 2.11 -2.41 5.24
N PHE A 228 2.32 -1.11 5.12
CA PHE A 228 3.34 -0.39 5.89
C PHE A 228 2.81 -0.06 7.30
N PRO A 229 3.65 -0.13 8.34
CA PRO A 229 3.22 0.16 9.72
C PRO A 229 2.96 1.64 9.98
N PHE A 230 3.39 2.54 9.11
CA PHE A 230 3.15 3.99 9.21
C PHE A 230 2.41 4.51 7.98
N GLY A 231 1.85 5.72 8.08
CA GLY A 231 1.21 6.40 6.96
C GLY A 231 2.26 6.85 5.94
N MET A 232 1.94 6.72 4.66
CA MET A 232 2.76 7.21 3.56
C MET A 232 1.88 7.75 2.45
N VAL A 233 2.21 8.94 1.96
CA VAL A 233 1.58 9.55 0.79
C VAL A 233 2.54 9.44 -0.39
N LYS A 234 2.07 8.84 -1.48
CA LYS A 234 2.82 8.76 -2.74
C LYS A 234 2.31 9.81 -3.72
N ILE A 235 3.24 10.59 -4.26
CA ILE A 235 2.96 11.62 -5.26
C ILE A 235 3.58 11.18 -6.57
N PHE A 236 2.74 10.92 -7.57
CA PHE A 236 3.16 10.57 -8.92
C PHE A 236 3.19 11.82 -9.80
N VAL A 237 4.30 12.03 -10.48
CA VAL A 237 4.52 13.22 -11.31
C VAL A 237 4.86 12.79 -12.73
N LEU A 238 4.05 13.21 -13.70
CA LEU A 238 4.36 13.04 -15.11
C LEU A 238 5.51 14.00 -15.47
N CYS A 239 6.54 13.44 -16.10
CA CYS A 239 7.73 14.15 -16.50
C CYS A 239 8.00 14.00 -18.00
N GLU A 240 8.34 15.11 -18.64
CA GLU A 240 8.90 15.12 -19.99
C GLU A 240 10.30 14.56 -19.96
N TYR A 241 10.58 13.63 -20.86
CA TYR A 241 11.92 13.07 -21.04
C TYR A 241 12.80 13.99 -21.86
N MET A 242 13.99 14.30 -21.36
CA MET A 242 14.99 15.07 -22.06
C MET A 242 16.13 14.18 -22.57
N SER A 243 16.78 13.45 -21.67
CA SER A 243 17.83 12.49 -21.96
C SER A 243 18.04 11.55 -20.79
N HIS A 244 18.76 10.44 -20.99
CA HIS A 244 19.26 9.65 -19.88
C HIS A 244 20.61 9.02 -20.21
N SER A 245 21.43 8.84 -19.16
CA SER A 245 22.70 8.13 -19.20
C SER A 245 22.85 7.41 -17.88
N PHE A 246 22.36 6.17 -17.85
CA PHE A 246 22.42 5.35 -16.64
C PHE A 246 23.88 4.99 -16.31
N ALA A 247 24.22 5.10 -15.03
CA ALA A 247 25.39 4.51 -14.43
C ALA A 247 24.98 3.75 -13.19
N GLU A 248 25.45 2.53 -13.02
CA GLU A 248 25.18 1.72 -11.84
C GLU A 248 25.56 2.49 -10.57
N ASN A 249 24.69 2.44 -9.57
CA ASN A 249 24.85 3.17 -8.31
C ASN A 249 24.47 2.26 -7.12
N THR A 250 24.44 2.82 -5.91
CA THR A 250 24.18 2.05 -4.68
C THR A 250 22.74 1.63 -4.50
N GLU A 251 21.80 2.13 -5.29
CA GLU A 251 20.36 1.92 -5.12
C GLU A 251 19.75 1.17 -6.30
N THR A 252 20.27 1.36 -7.51
CA THR A 252 19.70 0.78 -8.73
C THR A 252 20.75 0.08 -9.61
N LEU A 253 20.32 -1.04 -10.21
CA LEU A 253 21.14 -1.92 -11.07
C LEU A 253 20.92 -1.69 -12.56
N GLY A 254 19.92 -0.89 -12.93
CA GLY A 254 19.57 -0.63 -14.33
C GLY A 254 18.44 0.37 -14.46
N ALA A 255 18.34 1.00 -15.63
CA ALA A 255 17.23 1.86 -15.99
C ALA A 255 16.86 1.63 -17.46
N GLU A 256 15.60 1.22 -17.72
CA GLU A 256 15.14 0.86 -19.05
C GLU A 256 13.68 1.29 -19.26
N PHE A 257 13.29 1.42 -20.54
CA PHE A 257 11.92 1.77 -20.94
C PHE A 257 11.11 0.54 -21.31
N TYR A 258 9.91 0.39 -20.70
CA TYR A 258 9.01 -0.73 -20.92
C TYR A 258 7.63 -0.27 -21.39
N SER A 259 7.02 -1.02 -22.31
CA SER A 259 5.60 -0.87 -22.64
C SER A 259 4.72 -1.55 -21.58
N LEU A 260 3.43 -1.17 -21.50
CA LEU A 260 2.49 -1.80 -20.55
C LEU A 260 2.27 -3.30 -20.81
N ASP A 261 2.46 -3.73 -22.07
CA ASP A 261 2.26 -5.13 -22.48
C ASP A 261 3.50 -6.00 -22.21
N GLU A 262 4.68 -5.39 -22.01
CA GLU A 262 5.96 -6.07 -21.81
C GLU A 262 6.63 -5.64 -20.49
N LEU A 263 5.84 -5.52 -19.44
CA LEU A 263 6.37 -5.12 -18.12
C LEU A 263 7.24 -6.23 -17.53
N PRO A 264 8.40 -5.87 -16.96
CA PRO A 264 9.21 -6.80 -16.21
C PRO A 264 8.58 -7.09 -14.83
N ASP A 265 9.26 -7.93 -14.04
CA ASP A 265 8.84 -8.24 -12.66
C ASP A 265 8.87 -6.98 -11.79
N LEU A 266 7.72 -6.48 -11.36
CA LEU A 266 7.61 -5.22 -10.63
C LEU A 266 7.88 -5.40 -9.13
N SER A 267 8.58 -4.44 -8.54
CA SER A 267 8.64 -4.25 -7.09
C SER A 267 7.28 -3.74 -6.59
N ILE A 268 6.38 -4.66 -6.29
CA ILE A 268 4.97 -4.34 -5.93
C ILE A 268 4.83 -3.52 -4.66
N THR A 269 5.87 -3.48 -3.82
CA THR A 269 5.93 -2.58 -2.66
C THR A 269 6.23 -1.13 -3.06
N ARG A 270 6.78 -0.91 -4.24
CA ARG A 270 7.17 0.41 -4.75
C ARG A 270 6.28 0.89 -5.88
N THR A 271 5.99 0.02 -6.85
CA THR A 271 5.19 0.34 -8.04
C THR A 271 4.30 -0.83 -8.42
N THR A 272 3.02 -0.57 -8.65
CA THR A 272 2.06 -1.57 -9.14
C THR A 272 1.72 -1.31 -10.62
N LYS A 273 1.29 -2.35 -11.35
CA LYS A 273 0.83 -2.21 -12.73
C LYS A 273 -0.27 -1.15 -12.87
N LYS A 274 -1.23 -1.12 -11.94
CA LYS A 274 -2.31 -0.12 -11.92
C LYS A 274 -1.79 1.32 -11.81
N GLN A 275 -0.71 1.53 -11.09
CA GLN A 275 -0.08 2.87 -11.00
C GLN A 275 0.61 3.25 -12.31
N LEU A 276 1.20 2.29 -13.03
CA LEU A 276 1.76 2.54 -14.37
C LEU A 276 0.65 2.85 -15.37
N GLU A 277 -0.44 2.09 -15.39
CA GLU A 277 -1.63 2.35 -16.22
C GLU A 277 -2.15 3.77 -15.98
N MET A 278 -2.31 4.18 -14.72
CA MET A 278 -2.71 5.55 -14.33
C MET A 278 -1.74 6.61 -14.89
N CYS A 279 -0.44 6.35 -14.89
CA CYS A 279 0.56 7.27 -15.45
C CYS A 279 0.41 7.38 -16.99
N PHE A 280 0.15 6.29 -17.68
CA PHE A 280 -0.12 6.30 -19.12
C PHE A 280 -1.43 7.01 -19.46
N ASP A 281 -2.48 6.82 -18.66
CA ASP A 281 -3.75 7.53 -18.84
C ASP A 281 -3.56 9.05 -18.73
N CYS A 282 -2.76 9.50 -17.77
CA CYS A 282 -2.39 10.90 -17.63
C CYS A 282 -1.56 11.39 -18.84
N TYR A 283 -0.58 10.63 -19.29
CA TYR A 283 0.27 10.96 -20.44
C TYR A 283 -0.56 11.14 -21.72
N ASN A 284 -1.49 10.22 -21.98
CA ASN A 284 -2.36 10.23 -23.14
C ASN A 284 -3.42 11.33 -23.11
N ASN A 285 -3.69 11.92 -21.95
CA ASN A 285 -4.74 12.95 -21.76
C ASN A 285 -4.27 14.11 -20.88
N VAL A 286 -3.02 14.53 -21.05
CA VAL A 286 -2.35 15.47 -20.15
C VAL A 286 -3.08 16.82 -20.01
N ASP A 287 -3.66 17.34 -21.08
CA ASP A 287 -4.34 18.64 -21.08
C ASP A 287 -5.64 18.61 -20.27
N ASN A 288 -6.35 17.50 -20.27
CA ASN A 288 -7.63 17.31 -19.60
C ASN A 288 -7.53 16.43 -18.33
N TRP A 289 -6.32 16.09 -17.90
CA TRP A 289 -6.13 15.24 -16.74
C TRP A 289 -6.50 15.95 -15.45
N ASN A 290 -7.38 15.34 -14.67
CA ASN A 290 -7.62 15.72 -13.29
C ASN A 290 -6.77 14.87 -12.37
N THR A 291 -5.94 15.49 -11.53
CA THR A 291 -5.12 14.78 -10.54
C THR A 291 -6.00 13.87 -9.68
N ILE A 292 -5.64 12.59 -9.62
CA ILE A 292 -6.33 11.60 -8.77
C ILE A 292 -5.81 11.75 -7.34
N PHE A 293 -6.70 11.74 -6.37
CA PHE A 293 -6.34 11.72 -4.94
C PHE A 293 -7.41 10.99 -4.12
N ASP A 294 -7.03 10.43 -2.97
CA ASP A 294 -7.87 9.76 -1.98
C ASP A 294 -7.79 10.40 -0.60
#